data_046439c38ea32735b98943e2b5db67ad
#
_entry.id   046439c38ea32735b98943e2b5db67ad
#
_cell.length_a   1.000
_cell.length_b   1.000
_cell.length_c   1.000
_cell.angle_alpha   90.00
_cell.angle_beta   90.00
_cell.angle_gamma   90.00
#
_symmetry.space_group_name_H-M   'P 1'
#
loop_
_entity.id
_entity.type
_entity.pdbx_description
1 polymer ?
#
loop_
_entity_poly.entity_id
_entity_poly.type
_entity_poly.pdbx_seq_one_letter_code
_entity_poly.pdbx_strand_id
1 'polypeptide(L)'
;VAYTGTHDNETLAGWWGSISKDEQKLTREYLCDTYTPEAELNKPLISLIMRSAAKWCVIPMQDYLGLDNKCRMNTTSTVGTNWKWRIRKNQLSVKLQKEIYAVTLRYGRMNWMEEVEEAADREE
;
A
#
# COMPACT_ATOMS: atom_id res chain seq x y z
N VAL A 1 9.12 -0.09 -12.64
CA VAL A 1 8.79 -0.32 -11.22
C VAL A 1 8.00 0.86 -10.70
N ALA A 2 6.92 0.59 -9.98
CA ALA A 2 6.12 1.60 -9.30
C ALA A 2 6.14 1.36 -7.77
N TYR A 3 6.12 2.45 -7.01
CA TYR A 3 6.11 2.43 -5.55
C TYR A 3 5.02 3.38 -5.04
N THR A 4 4.41 3.08 -3.91
CA THR A 4 3.71 4.12 -3.13
C THR A 4 4.72 5.00 -2.38
N GLY A 5 5.87 4.45 -2.06
CA GLY A 5 7.01 5.14 -1.47
C GLY A 5 8.18 4.19 -1.25
N THR A 6 9.37 4.74 -1.03
CA THR A 6 10.56 4.02 -0.62
C THR A 6 10.79 4.17 0.88
N HIS A 7 11.84 3.55 1.41
CA HIS A 7 12.24 3.73 2.82
C HIS A 7 12.59 5.17 3.20
N ASP A 8 12.90 6.03 2.22
CA ASP A 8 13.23 7.45 2.42
C ASP A 8 12.01 8.38 2.30
N ASN A 9 10.87 7.87 1.87
CA ASN A 9 9.66 8.66 1.69
C ASN A 9 8.78 8.67 2.95
N GLU A 10 7.87 9.64 2.98
CA GLU A 10 6.73 9.61 3.90
C GLU A 10 5.86 8.38 3.65
N THR A 11 5.13 7.93 4.68
CA THR A 11 4.02 7.02 4.46
C THR A 11 2.89 7.73 3.70
N LEU A 12 1.99 6.98 3.06
CA LEU A 12 0.84 7.58 2.36
C LEU A 12 -0.02 8.44 3.29
N ALA A 13 -0.27 7.97 4.52
CA ALA A 13 -1.02 8.73 5.51
C ALA A 13 -0.30 10.01 5.94
N GLY A 14 1.02 9.94 6.13
CA GLY A 14 1.84 11.10 6.45
C GLY A 14 1.88 12.12 5.30
N TRP A 15 2.07 11.64 4.08
CA TRP A 15 2.05 12.46 2.86
C TRP A 15 0.72 13.20 2.71
N TRP A 16 -0.40 12.50 2.86
CA TRP A 16 -1.73 13.13 2.79
C TRP A 16 -1.89 14.29 3.77
N GLY A 17 -1.41 14.11 4.99
CA GLY A 17 -1.45 15.16 6.03
C GLY A 17 -0.51 16.34 5.76
N SER A 18 0.50 16.18 4.91
CA SER A 18 1.53 17.19 4.61
C SER A 18 1.20 18.06 3.38
N ILE A 19 0.35 17.58 2.48
CA ILE A 19 -0.01 18.34 1.26
C ILE A 19 -1.11 19.36 1.53
N SER A 20 -1.20 20.35 0.65
CA SER A 20 -2.21 21.41 0.73
C SER A 20 -3.63 20.90 0.45
N LYS A 21 -4.63 21.67 0.83
CA LYS A 21 -6.04 21.33 0.54
C LYS A 21 -6.32 21.28 -0.97
N ASP A 22 -5.68 22.09 -1.76
CA ASP A 22 -5.81 22.08 -3.21
C ASP A 22 -5.21 20.80 -3.81
N GLU A 23 -4.06 20.36 -3.32
CA GLU A 23 -3.44 19.09 -3.71
C GLU A 23 -4.27 17.90 -3.26
N GLN A 24 -4.85 17.93 -2.06
CA GLN A 24 -5.79 16.90 -1.59
C GLN A 24 -7.01 16.81 -2.52
N LYS A 25 -7.59 17.94 -2.91
CA LYS A 25 -8.70 17.99 -3.84
C LYS A 25 -8.32 17.43 -5.21
N LEU A 26 -7.18 17.84 -5.76
CA LEU A 26 -6.67 17.33 -7.04
C LEU A 26 -6.42 15.84 -6.99
N THR A 27 -5.87 15.33 -5.89
CA THR A 27 -5.65 13.88 -5.69
C THR A 27 -6.96 13.11 -5.74
N ARG A 28 -7.99 13.61 -5.06
CA ARG A 28 -9.32 12.97 -5.07
C ARG A 28 -9.97 13.01 -6.45
N GLU A 29 -9.83 14.11 -7.17
CA GLU A 29 -10.29 14.23 -8.56
C GLU A 29 -9.58 13.23 -9.47
N TYR A 30 -8.27 13.10 -9.33
CA TYR A 30 -7.48 12.13 -10.08
C TYR A 30 -7.87 10.68 -9.79
N LEU A 31 -8.18 10.36 -8.54
CA LEU A 31 -8.66 9.05 -8.11
C LEU A 31 -10.13 8.79 -8.51
N CYS A 32 -10.87 9.81 -8.93
CA CYS A 32 -12.33 9.77 -9.08
C CYS A 32 -13.02 9.29 -7.79
N ASP A 33 -12.48 9.68 -6.65
CA ASP A 33 -12.91 9.24 -5.32
C ASP A 33 -12.98 10.42 -4.35
N THR A 34 -14.19 10.96 -4.17
CA THR A 34 -14.45 12.06 -3.23
C THR A 34 -15.07 11.58 -1.92
N TYR A 35 -15.32 10.29 -1.76
CA TYR A 35 -16.11 9.70 -0.67
C TYR A 35 -15.32 8.85 0.31
N THR A 36 -14.16 8.30 -0.05
CA THR A 36 -13.36 7.47 0.86
C THR A 36 -12.90 8.30 2.05
N PRO A 37 -13.13 7.83 3.31
CA PRO A 37 -12.62 8.50 4.50
C PRO A 37 -11.09 8.66 4.47
N GLU A 38 -10.57 9.76 5.00
CA GLU A 38 -9.13 10.03 5.01
C GLU A 38 -8.30 8.89 5.64
N ALA A 39 -8.82 8.26 6.68
CA ALA A 39 -8.15 7.13 7.34
C ALA A 39 -7.98 5.89 6.44
N GLU A 40 -8.71 5.81 5.33
CA GLU A 40 -8.71 4.69 4.41
C GLU A 40 -8.20 5.05 3.00
N LEU A 41 -7.67 6.26 2.80
CA LEU A 41 -7.15 6.71 1.50
C LEU A 41 -5.92 5.93 1.01
N ASN A 42 -5.21 5.25 1.89
CA ASN A 42 -4.16 4.32 1.49
C ASN A 42 -4.69 3.27 0.49
N LYS A 43 -5.92 2.81 0.64
CA LYS A 43 -6.52 1.78 -0.23
C LYS A 43 -6.67 2.23 -1.70
N PRO A 44 -7.35 3.34 -2.03
CA PRO A 44 -7.43 3.79 -3.42
C PRO A 44 -6.07 4.25 -3.99
N LEU A 45 -5.16 4.76 -3.17
CA LEU A 45 -3.80 5.12 -3.60
C LEU A 45 -2.96 3.89 -3.95
N ILE A 46 -3.04 2.83 -3.17
CA ILE A 46 -2.42 1.53 -3.48
C ILE A 46 -3.02 0.96 -4.77
N SER A 47 -4.34 1.01 -4.92
CA SER A 47 -5.02 0.56 -6.13
C SER A 47 -4.55 1.31 -7.38
N LEU A 48 -4.29 2.62 -7.27
CA LEU A 48 -3.75 3.43 -8.35
C LEU A 48 -2.39 2.89 -8.84
N ILE A 49 -1.50 2.55 -7.92
CA ILE A 49 -0.19 1.98 -8.25
C ILE A 49 -0.32 0.57 -8.81
N MET A 50 -1.18 -0.25 -8.22
CA MET A 50 -1.40 -1.64 -8.65
C MET A 50 -1.99 -1.76 -10.07
N ARG A 51 -2.82 -0.81 -10.49
CA ARG A 51 -3.39 -0.77 -11.85
C ARG A 51 -2.51 -0.10 -12.89
N SER A 52 -1.33 0.38 -12.51
CA SER A 52 -0.38 0.98 -13.44
C SER A 52 0.20 -0.05 -14.41
N ALA A 53 0.81 0.41 -15.51
CA ALA A 53 1.50 -0.43 -16.48
C ALA A 53 2.88 -0.94 -15.98
N ALA A 54 3.28 -0.60 -14.77
CA ALA A 54 4.56 -1.03 -14.21
C ALA A 54 4.58 -2.56 -14.03
N LYS A 55 5.65 -3.20 -14.48
CA LYS A 55 5.85 -4.64 -14.31
C LYS A 55 5.93 -5.04 -12.83
N TRP A 56 6.58 -4.23 -12.02
CA TRP A 56 6.75 -4.44 -10.59
C TRP A 56 6.06 -3.33 -9.80
N CYS A 57 5.32 -3.71 -8.78
CA CYS A 57 4.77 -2.79 -7.78
C CYS A 57 5.31 -3.17 -6.41
N VAL A 58 5.87 -2.19 -5.70
CA VAL A 58 6.39 -2.38 -4.35
C VAL A 58 5.64 -1.45 -3.40
N ILE A 59 4.93 -2.03 -2.47
CA ILE A 59 4.10 -1.31 -1.50
C ILE A 59 4.67 -1.57 -0.10
N PRO A 60 5.15 -0.55 0.60
CA PRO A 60 5.56 -0.68 1.99
C PRO A 60 4.42 -1.20 2.87
N MET A 61 4.74 -2.06 3.83
CA MET A 61 3.74 -2.60 4.75
C MET A 61 3.04 -1.50 5.56
N GLN A 62 3.75 -0.42 5.87
CA GLN A 62 3.19 0.76 6.54
C GLN A 62 2.01 1.35 5.77
N ASP A 63 2.08 1.35 4.44
CA ASP A 63 1.01 1.88 3.58
C ASP A 63 -0.19 0.93 3.53
N TYR A 64 0.01 -0.38 3.47
CA TYR A 64 -1.07 -1.35 3.63
C TYR A 64 -1.80 -1.22 4.98
N LEU A 65 -1.05 -0.93 6.03
CA LEU A 65 -1.58 -0.75 7.39
C LEU A 65 -2.17 0.64 7.63
N GLY A 66 -1.97 1.59 6.72
CA GLY A 66 -2.44 2.96 6.87
C GLY A 66 -1.74 3.76 7.98
N LEU A 67 -0.47 3.44 8.25
CA LEU A 67 0.30 4.05 9.34
C LEU A 67 0.87 5.42 8.95
N ASP A 68 1.01 6.30 9.93
CA ASP A 68 1.55 7.65 9.76
C ASP A 68 3.10 7.68 9.75
N ASN A 69 3.66 8.89 9.67
CA ASN A 69 5.10 9.12 9.61
C ASN A 69 5.90 8.67 10.84
N LYS A 70 5.25 8.37 11.97
CA LYS A 70 5.91 7.76 13.13
C LYS A 70 6.43 6.35 12.83
N CYS A 71 5.90 5.72 11.81
CA CYS A 71 6.25 4.37 11.38
C CYS A 71 7.21 4.33 10.18
N ARG A 72 7.80 5.44 9.77
CA ARG A 72 8.80 5.49 8.70
C ARG A 72 10.02 4.64 9.04
N MET A 73 10.61 4.01 8.04
CA MET A 73 11.89 3.31 8.20
C MET A 73 13.04 4.30 8.34
N ASN A 74 13.09 5.31 7.50
CA ASN A 74 14.15 6.30 7.47
C ASN A 74 13.58 7.71 7.27
N THR A 75 14.14 8.67 8.00
CA THR A 75 13.93 10.09 7.78
C THR A 75 15.25 10.69 7.35
N THR A 76 15.35 11.13 6.09
CA THR A 76 16.58 11.68 5.52
C THR A 76 17.16 12.81 6.36
N SER A 77 18.48 12.88 6.42
CA SER A 77 19.22 13.89 7.20
C SER A 77 18.99 13.83 8.72
N THR A 78 18.58 12.68 9.26
CA THR A 78 18.45 12.44 10.71
C THR A 78 19.24 11.21 11.13
N VAL A 79 19.57 11.14 12.43
CA VAL A 79 20.26 10.00 13.04
C VAL A 79 19.59 9.59 14.34
N GLY A 80 19.72 8.32 14.71
CA GLY A 80 19.32 7.79 16.00
C GLY A 80 17.96 7.12 16.06
N THR A 81 17.03 7.44 15.19
CA THR A 81 15.65 6.91 15.19
C THR A 81 15.30 6.06 13.98
N ASN A 82 16.17 6.00 12.96
CA ASN A 82 15.93 5.31 11.71
C ASN A 82 16.11 3.79 11.81
N TRP A 83 15.43 3.05 10.92
CA TRP A 83 15.52 1.59 10.80
C TRP A 83 15.07 0.82 12.05
N LYS A 84 14.23 1.42 12.89
CA LYS A 84 13.76 0.85 14.15
C LYS A 84 12.33 0.35 14.14
N TRP A 85 11.51 0.81 13.17
CA TRP A 85 10.13 0.36 13.09
C TRP A 85 10.06 -1.16 12.90
N ARG A 86 9.14 -1.78 13.62
CA ARG A 86 8.86 -3.22 13.52
C ARG A 86 7.36 -3.43 13.50
N ILE A 87 6.92 -4.33 12.63
CA ILE A 87 5.54 -4.77 12.60
C ILE A 87 5.21 -5.58 13.86
N ARG A 88 4.03 -5.37 14.39
CA ARG A 88 3.53 -6.14 15.54
C ARG A 88 2.74 -7.34 15.05
N LYS A 89 2.77 -8.43 15.82
CA LYS A 89 2.11 -9.70 15.46
C LYS A 89 0.62 -9.54 15.14
N ASN A 90 -0.10 -8.69 15.87
CA ASN A 90 -1.54 -8.44 15.67
C ASN A 90 -1.87 -7.56 14.46
N GLN A 91 -0.88 -6.91 13.84
CA GLN A 91 -1.09 -6.07 12.66
C GLN A 91 -1.26 -6.90 11.38
N LEU A 92 -0.69 -8.11 11.32
CA LEU A 92 -0.89 -9.06 10.23
C LEU A 92 -2.17 -9.87 10.43
N SER A 93 -3.31 -9.20 10.40
CA SER A 93 -4.61 -9.85 10.57
C SER A 93 -5.02 -10.66 9.34
N VAL A 94 -5.90 -11.64 9.52
CA VAL A 94 -6.52 -12.37 8.41
C VAL A 94 -7.29 -11.44 7.48
N LYS A 95 -7.93 -10.41 8.04
CA LYS A 95 -8.63 -9.39 7.25
C LYS A 95 -7.66 -8.66 6.32
N LEU A 96 -6.51 -8.22 6.82
CA LEU A 96 -5.49 -7.54 6.01
C LEU A 96 -4.95 -8.46 4.90
N GLN A 97 -4.68 -9.73 5.22
CA GLN A 97 -4.22 -10.71 4.23
C GLN A 97 -5.22 -10.88 3.09
N LYS A 98 -6.52 -10.97 3.41
CA LYS A 98 -7.60 -11.05 2.41
C LYS A 98 -7.72 -9.78 1.58
N GLU A 99 -7.53 -8.60 2.16
CA GLU A 99 -7.55 -7.32 1.44
C GLU A 99 -6.38 -7.22 0.46
N ILE A 100 -5.18 -7.60 0.88
CA ILE A 100 -3.98 -7.63 0.02
C ILE A 100 -4.17 -8.64 -1.12
N TYR A 101 -4.65 -9.82 -0.82
CA TYR A 101 -4.95 -10.83 -1.82
C TYR A 101 -5.95 -10.32 -2.86
N ALA A 102 -7.04 -9.73 -2.40
CA ALA A 102 -8.11 -9.23 -3.27
C ALA A 102 -7.62 -8.11 -4.22
N VAL A 103 -6.83 -7.16 -3.74
CA VAL A 103 -6.29 -6.08 -4.58
C VAL A 103 -5.26 -6.61 -5.58
N THR A 104 -4.42 -7.56 -5.17
CA THR A 104 -3.43 -8.20 -6.02
C THR A 104 -4.09 -8.98 -7.16
N LEU A 105 -5.11 -9.76 -6.83
CA LEU A 105 -5.92 -10.51 -7.80
C LEU A 105 -6.66 -9.60 -8.78
N ARG A 106 -7.31 -8.54 -8.26
CA ARG A 106 -8.11 -7.59 -9.06
C ARG A 106 -7.32 -6.97 -10.19
N TYR A 107 -6.05 -6.64 -9.96
CA TYR A 107 -5.19 -5.99 -10.94
C TYR A 107 -4.26 -6.95 -11.68
N GLY A 108 -4.56 -8.26 -11.65
CA GLY A 108 -3.85 -9.27 -12.44
C GLY A 108 -2.40 -9.48 -12.04
N ARG A 109 -2.06 -9.27 -10.76
CA ARG A 109 -0.68 -9.41 -10.25
C ARG A 109 -0.41 -10.70 -9.50
N MET A 110 -1.37 -11.63 -9.56
CA MET A 110 -1.20 -13.01 -9.08
C MET A 110 -0.56 -13.87 -10.16
N ASN A 111 0.17 -14.91 -9.76
CA ASN A 111 0.64 -15.94 -10.67
C ASN A 111 -0.46 -16.98 -10.91
N TRP A 112 -1.28 -16.77 -11.92
CA TRP A 112 -2.40 -17.64 -12.28
C TRP A 112 -2.00 -19.08 -12.57
N MET A 113 -0.76 -19.33 -13.03
CA MET A 113 -0.29 -20.66 -13.39
C MET A 113 -0.15 -21.55 -12.17
N GLU A 114 0.35 -21.02 -11.05
CA GLU A 114 0.49 -21.75 -9.80
C GLU A 114 -0.87 -22.10 -9.18
N GLU A 115 -1.86 -21.21 -9.26
CA GLU A 115 -3.21 -21.47 -8.74
C GLU A 115 -3.93 -22.59 -9.51
N VAL A 116 -3.72 -22.70 -10.80
CA VAL A 116 -4.32 -23.75 -11.64
C VAL A 116 -3.70 -25.11 -11.31
N GLU A 117 -2.40 -25.18 -11.09
CA GLU A 117 -1.70 -26.40 -10.71
C GLU A 117 -2.10 -26.86 -9.29
N GLU A 118 -2.16 -25.95 -8.30
CA GLU A 118 -2.62 -26.28 -6.95
C GLU A 118 -4.10 -26.69 -6.88
N ALA A 119 -4.94 -26.14 -7.74
CA ALA A 119 -6.36 -26.54 -7.80
C ALA A 119 -6.53 -27.92 -8.43
N ALA A 120 -5.75 -28.27 -9.44
CA ALA A 120 -5.74 -29.57 -10.08
C ALA A 120 -5.27 -30.67 -9.11
N ASP A 121 -4.23 -30.40 -8.32
CA ASP A 121 -3.71 -31.35 -7.32
C ASP A 121 -4.65 -31.60 -6.13
N ARG A 122 -5.61 -30.70 -5.89
CA ARG A 122 -6.62 -30.88 -4.82
C ARG A 122 -7.86 -31.69 -5.26
N GLU A 123 -8.04 -31.86 -6.56
CA GLU A 123 -9.16 -32.62 -7.14
C GLU A 123 -8.76 -34.07 -7.45
N GLU A 124 -7.50 -34.45 -7.33
CA GLU A 124 -7.00 -35.83 -7.37
C GLU A 124 -6.88 -36.43 -5.95
#